data_db0cf4f5f1faf1a0fa8efdb8d9f5ec99
#
_entry.id   db0cf4f5f1faf1a0fa8efdb8d9f5ec99
#
_cell.length_a   1.000
_cell.length_b   1.000
_cell.length_c   1.000
_cell.angle_alpha   90.00
_cell.angle_beta   90.00
_cell.angle_gamma   90.00
#
_symmetry.space_group_name_H-M   'P 1'
#
loop_
_entity.id
_entity.type
_entity.pdbx_description
1 polymer ?
#
loop_
_entity_poly.entity_id
_entity_poly.type
_entity_poly.pdbx_seq_one_letter_code
_entity_poly.pdbx_strand_id
1 'polypeptide(L)'
;MNRLNRRALLAKACRMAVGAAGSLMLQGAYAQPSFKVSAEQLEKAIAQRFPRRYPAGGLFDINVQAPQLRLLPELNRLGAQMVVDAGGPALRRSYTGAFDLDFALRYEPTDQSIRASQLRVNSLRFDDLPPRPAALLDAYGPTLAEQTLQDAVLHQLQPQDLALADTMGLEPDKITVTRQGLVISFVAKQPR
;
A
#
# COMPACT_ATOMS: atom_id res chain seq x y z
N MET A 1 -4.36 -89.22 5.09
CA MET A 1 -4.14 -89.24 3.67
C MET A 1 -4.78 -87.97 3.11
N ASN A 2 -4.17 -86.93 2.69
CA ASN A 2 -2.98 -86.62 1.95
C ASN A 2 -2.44 -85.23 2.36
N ARG A 3 -1.21 -85.17 2.84
CA ARG A 3 -0.44 -83.96 3.14
C ARG A 3 0.42 -83.62 1.91
N LEU A 4 -0.12 -83.14 0.87
CA LEU A 4 0.64 -82.67 -0.29
C LEU A 4 -0.22 -81.65 -1.04
N ASN A 5 -0.03 -80.43 -0.89
CA ASN A 5 -0.24 -79.29 -1.84
C ASN A 5 -0.31 -77.91 -1.17
N ARG A 6 0.35 -77.74 0.03
CA ARG A 6 0.41 -76.42 0.62
C ARG A 6 1.75 -75.66 0.32
N ARG A 7 2.64 -76.25 -0.52
CA ARG A 7 3.94 -75.62 -0.83
C ARG A 7 4.03 -75.02 -2.24
N ALA A 8 3.01 -75.09 -3.03
CA ALA A 8 3.02 -74.59 -4.41
C ALA A 8 2.30 -73.25 -4.62
N LEU A 9 1.66 -72.66 -3.57
CA LEU A 9 0.92 -71.38 -3.67
C LEU A 9 1.60 -70.19 -3.07
N LEU A 10 2.81 -70.36 -2.50
CA LEU A 10 3.56 -69.27 -1.87
C LEU A 10 4.71 -68.70 -2.74
N ALA A 11 4.84 -69.17 -3.98
CA ALA A 11 5.96 -68.75 -4.86
C ALA A 11 5.54 -67.81 -6.01
N LYS A 12 4.30 -67.31 -6.06
CA LYS A 12 3.84 -66.42 -7.14
C LYS A 12 3.31 -65.05 -6.69
N ALA A 13 3.46 -64.67 -5.41
CA ALA A 13 2.97 -63.38 -4.90
C ALA A 13 4.07 -62.39 -4.57
N CYS A 14 5.30 -62.56 -5.09
CA CYS A 14 6.44 -61.71 -4.73
C CYS A 14 7.14 -61.08 -5.94
N ARG A 15 6.34 -60.66 -6.94
CA ARG A 15 6.92 -59.90 -8.08
C ARG A 15 5.90 -58.91 -8.65
N MET A 16 5.48 -57.91 -7.91
CA MET A 16 4.93 -56.63 -8.41
C MET A 16 4.81 -55.64 -7.26
N ALA A 17 5.94 -55.18 -6.78
CA ALA A 17 6.02 -54.02 -5.90
C ALA A 17 7.33 -53.29 -6.12
N VAL A 18 7.53 -52.85 -7.38
CA VAL A 18 8.62 -51.93 -7.71
C VAL A 18 7.98 -50.86 -8.60
N GLY A 19 7.95 -49.63 -8.15
CA GLY A 19 7.73 -48.49 -9.01
C GLY A 19 6.59 -47.54 -8.63
N ALA A 20 6.64 -46.99 -7.43
CA ALA A 20 6.04 -45.69 -7.19
C ALA A 20 6.98 -44.92 -6.27
N ALA A 21 8.20 -44.65 -6.76
CA ALA A 21 9.00 -43.58 -6.23
C ALA A 21 8.30 -42.28 -6.62
N GLY A 22 7.33 -41.86 -5.78
CA GLY A 22 6.74 -40.55 -5.85
C GLY A 22 7.86 -39.50 -5.66
N SER A 23 8.25 -38.87 -6.75
CA SER A 23 9.07 -37.66 -6.71
C SER A 23 8.29 -36.63 -5.93
N LEU A 24 8.53 -36.52 -4.64
CA LEU A 24 8.22 -35.36 -3.84
C LEU A 24 9.03 -34.21 -4.45
N MET A 25 8.42 -33.53 -5.41
CA MET A 25 8.86 -32.21 -5.84
C MET A 25 8.77 -31.32 -4.58
N LEU A 26 9.89 -31.20 -3.87
CA LEU A 26 10.10 -30.09 -2.96
C LEU A 26 10.01 -28.83 -3.81
N GLN A 27 8.79 -28.28 -3.92
CA GLN A 27 8.60 -26.91 -4.36
C GLN A 27 9.27 -26.04 -3.28
N GLY A 28 10.53 -25.74 -3.49
CA GLY A 28 11.25 -24.77 -2.70
C GLY A 28 10.46 -23.47 -2.81
N ALA A 29 9.78 -23.10 -1.74
CA ALA A 29 9.23 -21.77 -1.60
C ALA A 29 10.42 -20.82 -1.57
N TYR A 30 10.83 -20.32 -2.72
CA TYR A 30 11.78 -19.23 -2.81
C TYR A 30 11.11 -18.04 -2.11
N ALA A 31 11.57 -17.74 -0.91
CA ALA A 31 11.16 -16.54 -0.20
C ALA A 31 11.55 -15.36 -1.09
N GLN A 32 10.55 -14.72 -1.70
CA GLN A 32 10.79 -13.52 -2.49
C GLN A 32 11.35 -12.43 -1.56
N PRO A 33 12.43 -11.77 -1.97
CA PRO A 33 12.97 -10.68 -1.16
C PRO A 33 11.87 -9.64 -0.95
N SER A 34 11.78 -9.15 0.29
CA SER A 34 10.79 -8.13 0.65
C SER A 34 11.42 -7.13 1.61
N PHE A 35 11.01 -5.89 1.48
CA PHE A 35 11.39 -4.80 2.39
C PHE A 35 10.18 -4.41 3.22
N LYS A 36 10.38 -4.25 4.53
CA LYS A 36 9.31 -3.91 5.47
C LYS A 36 9.52 -2.50 6.00
N VAL A 37 8.45 -1.70 5.98
CA VAL A 37 8.39 -0.37 6.59
C VAL A 37 7.37 -0.44 7.71
N SER A 38 7.77 -0.18 8.95
CA SER A 38 6.84 -0.18 10.08
C SER A 38 5.86 0.99 10.02
N ALA A 39 4.72 0.86 10.69
CA ALA A 39 3.73 1.94 10.82
C ALA A 39 4.38 3.22 11.39
N GLU A 40 5.20 3.08 12.42
CA GLU A 40 5.90 4.19 13.07
C GLU A 40 6.89 4.90 12.13
N GLN A 41 7.66 4.14 11.33
CA GLN A 41 8.55 4.71 10.32
C GLN A 41 7.77 5.47 9.25
N LEU A 42 6.61 4.94 8.84
CA LEU A 42 5.74 5.57 7.86
C LEU A 42 5.15 6.88 8.39
N GLU A 43 4.62 6.87 9.61
CA GLU A 43 4.09 8.09 10.27
C GLU A 43 5.17 9.16 10.39
N LYS A 44 6.35 8.80 10.86
CA LYS A 44 7.49 9.73 10.98
C LYS A 44 7.88 10.32 9.63
N ALA A 45 7.96 9.51 8.58
CA ALA A 45 8.33 9.97 7.24
C ALA A 45 7.30 10.93 6.65
N ILE A 46 6.01 10.69 6.91
CA ILE A 46 4.92 11.55 6.45
C ILE A 46 4.86 12.82 7.28
N ALA A 47 4.94 12.74 8.62
CA ALA A 47 4.87 13.90 9.49
C ALA A 47 5.94 14.95 9.19
N GLN A 48 7.14 14.54 8.77
CA GLN A 48 8.23 15.46 8.37
C GLN A 48 7.89 16.36 7.17
N ARG A 49 6.85 16.04 6.41
CA ARG A 49 6.42 16.79 5.22
C ARG A 49 5.30 17.78 5.49
N PHE A 50 4.81 17.83 6.71
CA PHE A 50 3.73 18.69 7.16
C PHE A 50 4.21 19.69 8.23
N PRO A 51 3.51 20.82 8.44
CA PRO A 51 2.28 21.25 7.75
C PRO A 51 2.53 21.65 6.28
N ARG A 52 1.48 21.55 5.45
CA ARG A 52 1.53 22.00 4.06
C ARG A 52 0.45 22.99 3.76
N ARG A 53 0.81 24.03 2.97
CA ARG A 53 -0.11 25.07 2.53
C ARG A 53 -0.42 24.88 1.05
N TYR A 54 -1.70 24.90 0.74
CA TYR A 54 -2.23 24.81 -0.61
C TYR A 54 -3.03 26.06 -0.94
N PRO A 55 -2.49 26.96 -1.78
CA PRO A 55 -3.26 28.11 -2.25
C PRO A 55 -4.31 27.63 -3.26
N ALA A 56 -5.58 27.93 -3.01
CA ALA A 56 -6.70 27.60 -3.87
C ALA A 56 -7.24 28.84 -4.57
N GLY A 57 -6.85 29.01 -5.84
CA GLY A 57 -7.36 30.08 -6.70
C GLY A 57 -7.06 31.52 -6.25
N GLY A 58 -6.10 31.75 -5.34
CA GLY A 58 -5.79 33.06 -4.77
C GLY A 58 -6.86 33.60 -3.82
N LEU A 59 -7.95 32.88 -3.61
CA LEU A 59 -9.07 33.26 -2.75
C LEU A 59 -9.05 32.52 -1.41
N PHE A 60 -8.47 31.33 -1.39
CA PHE A 60 -8.39 30.45 -0.22
C PHE A 60 -6.96 29.99 0.00
N ASP A 61 -6.60 29.85 1.25
CA ASP A 61 -5.39 29.19 1.73
C ASP A 61 -5.81 28.00 2.58
N ILE A 62 -5.43 26.80 2.17
CA ILE A 62 -5.68 25.59 2.93
C ILE A 62 -4.38 25.16 3.58
N ASN A 63 -4.34 25.16 4.90
CA ASN A 63 -3.22 24.65 5.68
C ASN A 63 -3.56 23.27 6.21
N VAL A 64 -2.79 22.26 5.83
CA VAL A 64 -3.01 20.86 6.18
C VAL A 64 -1.98 20.45 7.21
N GLN A 65 -2.45 19.97 8.37
CA GLN A 65 -1.61 19.45 9.44
C GLN A 65 -1.15 18.02 9.14
N ALA A 66 -0.19 17.51 9.91
CA ALA A 66 0.29 16.15 9.76
C ALA A 66 -0.87 15.13 9.95
N PRO A 67 -1.02 14.16 9.04
CA PRO A 67 -2.07 13.17 9.14
C PRO A 67 -1.82 12.15 10.26
N GLN A 68 -2.90 11.67 10.86
CA GLN A 68 -2.92 10.42 11.59
C GLN A 68 -3.19 9.29 10.61
N LEU A 69 -2.26 8.34 10.50
CA LEU A 69 -2.37 7.24 9.57
C LEU A 69 -3.13 6.07 10.17
N ARG A 70 -3.86 5.37 9.31
CA ARG A 70 -4.53 4.10 9.61
C ARG A 70 -4.15 3.07 8.56
N LEU A 71 -3.71 1.91 9.02
CA LEU A 71 -3.45 0.77 8.13
C LEU A 71 -4.77 0.04 7.86
N LEU A 72 -5.11 -0.15 6.60
CA LEU A 72 -6.33 -0.83 6.15
C LEU A 72 -5.96 -2.07 5.32
N PRO A 73 -5.45 -3.14 5.96
CA PRO A 73 -4.91 -4.31 5.27
C PRO A 73 -5.92 -5.01 4.38
N GLU A 74 -7.16 -5.10 4.82
CA GLU A 74 -8.26 -5.78 4.12
C GLU A 74 -8.57 -5.13 2.76
N LEU A 75 -8.27 -3.83 2.63
CA LEU A 75 -8.46 -3.06 1.40
C LEU A 75 -7.15 -2.82 0.65
N ASN A 76 -6.01 -3.22 1.23
CA ASN A 76 -4.66 -2.84 0.78
C ASN A 76 -4.49 -1.32 0.63
N ARG A 77 -4.98 -0.55 1.59
CA ARG A 77 -5.00 0.93 1.56
C ARG A 77 -4.45 1.52 2.85
N LEU A 78 -4.04 2.79 2.76
CA LEU A 78 -3.77 3.64 3.91
C LEU A 78 -4.94 4.62 4.07
N GLY A 79 -5.43 4.77 5.29
CA GLY A 79 -6.30 5.86 5.69
C GLY A 79 -5.45 7.00 6.26
N ALA A 80 -5.88 8.23 6.04
CA ALA A 80 -5.27 9.42 6.59
C ALA A 80 -6.36 10.38 7.09
N GLN A 81 -6.28 10.72 8.37
CA GLN A 81 -7.13 11.73 8.97
C GLN A 81 -6.28 12.92 9.37
N MET A 82 -6.67 14.11 8.95
CA MET A 82 -5.90 15.33 9.18
C MET A 82 -6.78 16.52 9.54
N VAL A 83 -6.22 17.43 10.31
CA VAL A 83 -6.82 18.74 10.55
C VAL A 83 -6.45 19.66 9.39
N VAL A 84 -7.42 20.42 8.92
CA VAL A 84 -7.26 21.40 7.85
C VAL A 84 -7.79 22.76 8.30
N ASP A 85 -7.01 23.82 8.04
CA ASP A 85 -7.42 25.18 8.30
C ASP A 85 -7.62 25.91 6.97
N ALA A 86 -8.82 26.39 6.71
CA ALA A 86 -9.16 27.19 5.55
C ALA A 86 -9.20 28.67 5.93
N GLY A 87 -8.44 29.48 5.26
CA GLY A 87 -8.40 30.95 5.40
C GLY A 87 -8.30 31.62 4.05
N GLY A 88 -8.07 32.94 4.05
CA GLY A 88 -7.81 33.69 2.82
C GLY A 88 -8.79 34.84 2.58
N PRO A 89 -8.58 35.62 1.49
CA PRO A 89 -9.36 36.84 1.23
C PRO A 89 -10.86 36.63 1.05
N ALA A 90 -11.28 35.43 0.59
CA ALA A 90 -12.70 35.11 0.41
C ALA A 90 -13.41 34.73 1.70
N LEU A 91 -12.66 34.49 2.78
CA LEU A 91 -13.19 34.10 4.07
C LEU A 91 -12.98 35.24 5.08
N ARG A 92 -13.98 35.52 5.89
CA ARG A 92 -13.90 36.59 6.93
C ARG A 92 -12.98 36.22 8.09
N ARG A 93 -12.77 34.90 8.31
CA ARG A 93 -11.92 34.32 9.34
C ARG A 93 -11.40 32.96 8.87
N SER A 94 -10.45 32.40 9.57
CA SER A 94 -10.06 31.03 9.36
C SER A 94 -11.10 30.06 9.94
N TYR A 95 -11.27 28.92 9.26
CA TYR A 95 -12.15 27.85 9.65
C TYR A 95 -11.34 26.57 9.77
N THR A 96 -11.45 25.89 10.90
CA THR A 96 -10.81 24.59 11.13
C THR A 96 -11.77 23.50 10.73
N GLY A 97 -11.24 22.44 10.14
CA GLY A 97 -12.01 21.30 9.69
C GLY A 97 -11.24 20.00 9.83
N ALA A 98 -11.91 18.92 9.51
CA ALA A 98 -11.37 17.58 9.46
C ALA A 98 -11.46 17.03 8.03
N PHE A 99 -10.39 16.39 7.58
CA PHE A 99 -10.29 15.76 6.28
C PHE A 99 -9.89 14.29 6.46
N ASP A 100 -10.73 13.38 6.01
CA ASP A 100 -10.50 11.93 6.04
C ASP A 100 -10.49 11.39 4.62
N LEU A 101 -9.44 10.66 4.30
CA LEU A 101 -9.27 10.03 3.00
C LEU A 101 -8.60 8.67 3.13
N ASP A 102 -8.70 7.86 2.10
CA ASP A 102 -7.91 6.64 1.96
C ASP A 102 -7.34 6.50 0.54
N PHE A 103 -6.21 5.81 0.41
CA PHE A 103 -5.50 5.63 -0.86
C PHE A 103 -4.71 4.33 -0.89
N ALA A 104 -4.56 3.77 -2.08
CA ALA A 104 -3.61 2.70 -2.34
C ALA A 104 -2.21 3.27 -2.59
N LEU A 105 -1.20 2.43 -2.49
CA LEU A 105 0.19 2.78 -2.77
C LEU A 105 0.64 2.10 -4.06
N ARG A 106 1.40 2.82 -4.89
CA ARG A 106 2.10 2.25 -6.03
C ARG A 106 3.53 2.73 -6.10
N TYR A 107 4.40 1.90 -6.62
CA TYR A 107 5.75 2.28 -7.00
C TYR A 107 5.75 2.80 -8.42
N GLU A 108 6.48 3.90 -8.65
CA GLU A 108 6.70 4.49 -9.97
C GLU A 108 8.17 4.32 -10.36
N PRO A 109 8.48 3.41 -11.30
CA PRO A 109 9.87 3.10 -11.66
C PRO A 109 10.61 4.26 -12.35
N THR A 110 9.88 5.14 -13.04
CA THR A 110 10.47 6.23 -13.84
C THR A 110 11.23 7.24 -13.00
N ASP A 111 10.75 7.50 -11.79
CA ASP A 111 11.36 8.42 -10.85
C ASP A 111 11.65 7.79 -9.47
N GLN A 112 11.50 6.47 -9.36
CA GLN A 112 11.77 5.71 -8.13
C GLN A 112 10.98 6.24 -6.93
N SER A 113 9.73 6.61 -7.13
CA SER A 113 8.87 7.16 -6.08
C SER A 113 7.75 6.22 -5.65
N ILE A 114 7.32 6.36 -4.40
CA ILE A 114 6.08 5.77 -3.88
C ILE A 114 5.02 6.85 -3.96
N ARG A 115 3.92 6.55 -4.64
CA ARG A 115 2.83 7.48 -4.90
C ARG A 115 1.51 7.01 -4.32
N ALA A 116 0.67 7.97 -3.93
CA ALA A 116 -0.73 7.71 -3.66
C ALA A 116 -1.46 7.40 -4.97
N SER A 117 -2.29 6.38 -4.96
CA SER A 117 -3.12 6.01 -6.11
C SER A 117 -4.53 5.66 -5.65
N GLN A 118 -5.50 5.74 -6.57
CA GLN A 118 -6.90 5.43 -6.27
C GLN A 118 -7.41 6.13 -5.00
N LEU A 119 -7.07 7.40 -4.85
CA LEU A 119 -7.45 8.21 -3.71
C LEU A 119 -8.97 8.31 -3.62
N ARG A 120 -9.51 8.25 -2.40
CA ARG A 120 -10.93 8.43 -2.08
C ARG A 120 -11.06 9.38 -0.90
N VAL A 121 -11.87 10.38 -1.04
CA VAL A 121 -12.25 11.27 0.05
C VAL A 121 -13.44 10.67 0.78
N ASN A 122 -13.26 10.34 2.06
CA ASN A 122 -14.32 9.79 2.91
C ASN A 122 -15.15 10.91 3.53
N SER A 123 -14.50 11.98 3.98
CA SER A 123 -15.18 13.17 4.48
C SER A 123 -14.27 14.40 4.44
N LEU A 124 -14.88 15.55 4.20
CA LEU A 124 -14.25 16.88 4.36
C LEU A 124 -15.27 17.76 5.05
N ARG A 125 -14.99 18.18 6.29
CA ARG A 125 -15.93 18.96 7.10
C ARG A 125 -15.21 20.14 7.71
N PHE A 126 -15.87 21.27 7.76
CA PHE A 126 -15.40 22.47 8.45
C PHE A 126 -16.42 22.90 9.48
N ASP A 127 -15.96 23.18 10.70
CA ASP A 127 -16.81 23.69 11.76
C ASP A 127 -17.18 25.14 11.47
N ASP A 128 -18.43 25.49 11.72
CA ASP A 128 -18.99 26.84 11.62
C ASP A 128 -18.83 27.53 10.25
N LEU A 129 -18.61 26.80 9.17
CA LEU A 129 -18.54 27.37 7.84
C LEU A 129 -19.94 27.90 7.42
N PRO A 130 -20.02 29.13 6.86
CA PRO A 130 -21.30 29.66 6.40
C PRO A 130 -21.98 28.75 5.38
N PRO A 131 -23.32 28.71 5.31
CA PRO A 131 -24.05 27.71 4.49
C PRO A 131 -23.69 27.71 2.99
N ARG A 132 -23.44 28.87 2.38
CA ARG A 132 -23.06 28.94 0.97
C ARG A 132 -21.68 28.36 0.68
N PRO A 133 -20.60 28.76 1.37
CA PRO A 133 -19.29 28.10 1.23
C PRO A 133 -19.35 26.61 1.59
N ALA A 134 -20.09 26.20 2.62
CA ALA A 134 -20.26 24.81 3.00
C ALA A 134 -20.85 23.97 1.85
N ALA A 135 -21.95 24.41 1.26
CA ALA A 135 -22.58 23.71 0.13
C ALA A 135 -21.66 23.58 -1.10
N LEU A 136 -20.83 24.58 -1.38
CA LEU A 136 -19.85 24.50 -2.47
C LEU A 136 -18.74 23.50 -2.14
N LEU A 137 -18.27 23.51 -0.91
CA LEU A 137 -17.21 22.59 -0.45
C LEU A 137 -17.71 21.13 -0.46
N ASP A 138 -18.92 20.89 0.02
CA ASP A 138 -19.54 19.56 0.01
C ASP A 138 -19.75 19.04 -1.42
N ALA A 139 -20.15 19.92 -2.34
CA ALA A 139 -20.41 19.53 -3.73
C ALA A 139 -19.14 19.27 -4.55
N TYR A 140 -18.09 20.06 -4.34
CA TYR A 140 -16.90 20.04 -5.21
C TYR A 140 -15.61 19.65 -4.50
N GLY A 141 -15.53 19.82 -3.19
CA GLY A 141 -14.32 19.59 -2.39
C GLY A 141 -13.74 18.19 -2.54
N PRO A 142 -14.53 17.11 -2.40
CA PRO A 142 -14.03 15.75 -2.55
C PRO A 142 -13.41 15.51 -3.93
N THR A 143 -14.10 15.85 -4.99
CA THR A 143 -13.62 15.65 -6.37
C THR A 143 -12.34 16.44 -6.66
N LEU A 144 -12.27 17.70 -6.21
CA LEU A 144 -11.07 18.53 -6.37
C LEU A 144 -9.89 17.97 -5.56
N ALA A 145 -10.13 17.51 -4.34
CA ALA A 145 -9.11 16.90 -3.53
C ALA A 145 -8.58 15.61 -4.15
N GLU A 146 -9.46 14.74 -4.64
CA GLU A 146 -9.08 13.52 -5.34
C GLU A 146 -8.21 13.82 -6.57
N GLN A 147 -8.62 14.75 -7.42
CA GLN A 147 -7.87 15.15 -8.60
C GLN A 147 -6.51 15.76 -8.26
N THR A 148 -6.45 16.60 -7.22
CA THR A 148 -5.21 17.30 -6.83
C THR A 148 -4.20 16.37 -6.15
N LEU A 149 -4.68 15.40 -5.38
CA LEU A 149 -3.85 14.48 -4.60
C LEU A 149 -3.60 13.15 -5.30
N GLN A 150 -4.30 12.88 -6.41
CA GLN A 150 -4.05 11.71 -7.23
C GLN A 150 -2.59 11.73 -7.70
N ASP A 151 -1.91 10.59 -7.60
CA ASP A 151 -0.49 10.42 -7.93
C ASP A 151 0.49 11.30 -7.15
N ALA A 152 0.06 11.84 -6.00
CA ALA A 152 0.95 12.60 -5.13
C ALA A 152 2.15 11.74 -4.70
N VAL A 153 3.36 12.29 -4.84
CA VAL A 153 4.59 11.64 -4.38
C VAL A 153 4.62 11.65 -2.86
N LEU A 154 4.54 10.47 -2.26
CA LEU A 154 4.60 10.29 -0.81
C LEU A 154 6.03 10.10 -0.33
N HIS A 155 6.84 9.38 -1.11
CA HIS A 155 8.23 9.12 -0.79
C HIS A 155 9.06 8.98 -2.06
N GLN A 156 10.23 9.61 -2.07
CA GLN A 156 11.25 9.44 -3.10
C GLN A 156 12.28 8.46 -2.56
N LEU A 157 12.41 7.30 -3.18
CA LEU A 157 13.44 6.34 -2.83
C LEU A 157 14.81 6.88 -3.25
N GLN A 158 15.77 6.76 -2.36
CA GLN A 158 17.14 7.13 -2.64
C GLN A 158 17.89 5.93 -3.25
N PRO A 159 18.98 6.14 -4.01
CA PRO A 159 19.77 5.04 -4.57
C PRO A 159 20.23 4.02 -3.52
N GLN A 160 20.52 4.47 -2.29
CA GLN A 160 20.89 3.60 -1.19
C GLN A 160 19.76 2.67 -0.72
N ASP A 161 18.51 3.10 -0.85
CA ASP A 161 17.33 2.30 -0.47
C ASP A 161 17.14 1.12 -1.43
N LEU A 162 17.59 1.27 -2.66
CA LEU A 162 17.50 0.26 -3.72
C LEU A 162 18.80 -0.50 -3.98
N ALA A 163 19.92 -0.09 -3.38
CA ALA A 163 21.26 -0.61 -3.70
C ALA A 163 21.35 -2.14 -3.60
N LEU A 164 20.76 -2.74 -2.57
CA LEU A 164 20.75 -4.19 -2.40
C LEU A 164 19.90 -4.88 -3.47
N ALA A 165 18.72 -4.35 -3.74
CA ALA A 165 17.81 -4.88 -4.77
C ALA A 165 18.46 -4.77 -6.16
N ASP A 166 19.07 -3.62 -6.45
CA ASP A 166 19.78 -3.36 -7.71
C ASP A 166 20.94 -4.34 -7.94
N THR A 167 21.72 -4.62 -6.88
CA THR A 167 22.82 -5.58 -6.94
C THR A 167 22.32 -7.00 -7.27
N MET A 168 21.11 -7.33 -6.83
CA MET A 168 20.45 -8.62 -7.09
C MET A 168 19.67 -8.64 -8.41
N GLY A 169 19.67 -7.55 -9.19
CA GLY A 169 18.88 -7.42 -10.40
C GLY A 169 17.37 -7.38 -10.16
N LEU A 170 16.96 -6.83 -9.02
CA LEU A 170 15.56 -6.74 -8.59
C LEU A 170 15.06 -5.29 -8.64
N GLU A 171 13.76 -5.14 -8.80
CA GLU A 171 13.07 -3.85 -8.68
C GLU A 171 11.80 -3.99 -7.83
N PRO A 172 11.37 -2.91 -7.13
CA PRO A 172 10.10 -2.91 -6.41
C PRO A 172 8.94 -3.18 -7.36
N ASP A 173 8.00 -4.01 -6.92
CA ASP A 173 6.80 -4.35 -7.68
C ASP A 173 5.55 -3.95 -6.90
N LYS A 174 5.16 -4.76 -5.94
CA LYS A 174 3.91 -4.61 -5.20
C LYS A 174 4.14 -4.07 -3.80
N ILE A 175 3.33 -3.10 -3.39
CA ILE A 175 3.26 -2.61 -2.03
C ILE A 175 2.00 -3.17 -1.37
N THR A 176 2.19 -3.89 -0.27
CA THR A 176 1.10 -4.51 0.49
C THR A 176 1.00 -3.86 1.86
N VAL A 177 -0.19 -3.39 2.21
CA VAL A 177 -0.49 -2.87 3.54
C VAL A 177 -0.79 -4.03 4.47
N THR A 178 -0.12 -4.07 5.61
CA THR A 178 -0.30 -5.09 6.65
C THR A 178 -0.70 -4.42 7.96
N ARG A 179 -1.03 -5.19 8.98
CA ARG A 179 -1.32 -4.66 10.33
C ARG A 179 -0.11 -4.03 11.02
N GLN A 180 1.10 -4.29 10.53
CA GLN A 180 2.36 -3.81 11.14
C GLN A 180 3.03 -2.70 10.32
N GLY A 181 2.51 -2.38 9.13
CA GLY A 181 3.10 -1.42 8.22
C GLY A 181 2.99 -1.87 6.77
N LEU A 182 4.01 -1.57 5.97
CA LEU A 182 4.06 -1.91 4.55
C LEU A 182 5.05 -3.05 4.30
N VAL A 183 4.73 -3.88 3.33
CA VAL A 183 5.64 -4.87 2.75
C VAL A 183 5.79 -4.57 1.26
N ILE A 184 7.02 -4.30 0.84
CA ILE A 184 7.36 -4.06 -0.57
C ILE A 184 7.99 -5.35 -1.08
N SER A 185 7.36 -6.00 -2.06
CA SER A 185 7.91 -7.14 -2.78
C SER A 185 8.75 -6.70 -3.95
N PHE A 186 9.68 -7.55 -4.37
CA PHE A 186 10.57 -7.28 -5.49
C PHE A 186 10.42 -8.35 -6.55
N VAL A 187 10.62 -7.96 -7.80
CA VAL A 187 10.66 -8.86 -8.96
C VAL A 187 11.98 -8.67 -9.72
N ALA A 188 12.35 -9.64 -10.53
CA ALA A 188 13.51 -9.51 -11.40
C ALA A 188 13.27 -8.36 -12.39
N LYS A 189 14.27 -7.50 -12.56
CA LYS A 189 14.24 -6.45 -13.59
C LYS A 189 14.07 -7.07 -14.96
N GLN A 190 13.09 -6.59 -15.72
CA GLN A 190 12.96 -7.00 -17.12
C GLN A 190 14.03 -6.30 -17.96
N PRO A 191 14.72 -7.01 -18.85
CA PRO A 191 15.63 -6.38 -19.80
C PRO A 191 14.82 -5.40 -20.67
N ARG A 192 15.23 -4.16 -20.70
CA ARG A 192 14.69 -3.10 -21.59
C ARG A 192 15.32 -3.17 -22.94
#